data_556cdbba06c9c42073cf4a9489b51dfa
#
_entry.id   556cdbba06c9c42073cf4a9489b51dfa
#
_cell.length_a   1.000
_cell.length_b   1.000
_cell.length_c   1.000
_cell.angle_alpha   90.00
_cell.angle_beta   90.00
_cell.angle_gamma   90.00
#
_symmetry.space_group_name_H-M   'P 1'
#
loop_
_entity.id
_entity.type
_entity.pdbx_description
1 polymer ?
#
loop_
_entity_poly.entity_id
_entity_poly.type
_entity_poly.pdbx_seq_one_letter_code
_entity_poly.pdbx_strand_id
1 'polypeptide(L)'
;MPDNLALRMRPRTISEVIGQKHLVGEGKIIRRMVEANMLSSMILYGPPGIGKTSIASAIAGTTKFAFRTFNATVDSKKRLQEIAEEAKFSGGLVMLLDEIHRLDKAKQDFLLPLLENGNIIMIGATTENPFFSVTPAIRSRVQIFELEPLSNEDIKEAILGVLEDKERGFDFDVQLDEDALDFIATATNGDLRSAYNSLDLAVMSTPASEDGLRHITLDTVENSLQRSYITMDKDGDGHYDVLSALQKSIRGSDVNASLHYAARLVEAGDLPSLARRLTVIAYEDIGLANPDAQVHTVTALEAAQKVGFPEARILIANVVVDLALSPKSNSAYMAMDAALADLRKSGNLPIPRHLRDGHYAGSKELGNAQDYKYPHAHPEKWVKQQYLPDKLRGVNYFQPNETGKYERALGANKERIDKLSR
;
A
#
# COMPACT_ATOMS: atom_id res chain seq x y z
N MET A 1 -17.26 -3.63 30.60
CA MET A 1 -16.81 -4.87 29.98
C MET A 1 -15.31 -4.97 30.25
N PRO A 2 -14.75 -6.11 30.61
CA PRO A 2 -13.31 -6.24 30.73
C PRO A 2 -12.66 -5.89 29.38
N ASP A 3 -11.47 -5.29 29.41
CA ASP A 3 -10.70 -4.98 28.21
C ASP A 3 -10.48 -6.23 27.37
N ASN A 4 -10.51 -6.10 26.06
CA ASN A 4 -10.21 -7.17 25.10
C ASN A 4 -8.82 -7.79 25.40
N LEU A 5 -8.71 -9.12 25.31
CA LEU A 5 -7.48 -9.87 25.55
C LEU A 5 -6.25 -9.27 24.85
N ALA A 6 -6.38 -8.87 23.57
CA ALA A 6 -5.33 -8.24 22.82
C ALA A 6 -4.84 -6.90 23.42
N LEU A 7 -5.69 -6.20 24.18
CA LEU A 7 -5.31 -4.98 24.88
C LEU A 7 -4.63 -5.30 26.23
N ARG A 8 -5.13 -6.29 26.96
CA ARG A 8 -4.56 -6.75 28.24
C ARG A 8 -3.15 -7.31 28.06
N MET A 9 -2.93 -8.06 26.98
CA MET A 9 -1.66 -8.70 26.64
C MET A 9 -0.66 -7.79 25.92
N ARG A 10 -0.92 -6.47 25.81
CA ARG A 10 0.07 -5.55 25.25
C ARG A 10 1.37 -5.60 26.04
N PRO A 11 2.53 -5.70 25.36
CA PRO A 11 3.82 -5.72 26.01
C PRO A 11 4.06 -4.41 26.76
N ARG A 12 4.51 -4.53 28.01
CA ARG A 12 4.85 -3.39 28.87
C ARG A 12 6.31 -2.97 28.70
N THR A 13 7.17 -3.90 28.26
CA THR A 13 8.59 -3.68 28.02
C THR A 13 9.03 -4.22 26.68
N ILE A 14 10.18 -3.77 26.17
CA ILE A 14 10.71 -4.24 24.90
C ILE A 14 11.05 -5.73 24.91
N SER A 15 11.29 -6.30 26.08
CA SER A 15 11.59 -7.73 26.25
C SER A 15 10.37 -8.62 26.15
N GLU A 16 9.17 -8.07 26.32
CA GLU A 16 7.90 -8.78 26.17
C GLU A 16 7.37 -8.79 24.72
N VAL A 17 8.04 -8.10 23.81
CA VAL A 17 7.61 -8.05 22.41
C VAL A 17 7.86 -9.40 21.75
N ILE A 18 6.79 -10.02 21.28
CA ILE A 18 6.84 -11.30 20.58
C ILE A 18 7.16 -11.07 19.10
N GLY A 19 8.02 -11.95 18.54
CA GLY A 19 8.47 -11.83 17.15
C GLY A 19 9.35 -10.61 16.89
N GLN A 20 9.40 -10.14 15.64
CA GLN A 20 10.19 -8.99 15.18
C GLN A 20 11.65 -9.01 15.63
N LYS A 21 12.23 -10.21 15.75
CA LYS A 21 13.59 -10.43 16.32
C LYS A 21 14.68 -9.66 15.56
N HIS A 22 14.46 -9.35 14.28
CA HIS A 22 15.35 -8.54 13.44
C HIS A 22 15.42 -7.06 13.87
N LEU A 23 14.41 -6.55 14.59
CA LEU A 23 14.33 -5.16 15.07
C LEU A 23 14.53 -5.03 16.58
N VAL A 24 13.87 -5.91 17.36
CA VAL A 24 13.81 -5.81 18.83
C VAL A 24 14.61 -6.89 19.56
N GLY A 25 15.21 -7.85 18.83
CA GLY A 25 16.07 -8.88 19.40
C GLY A 25 17.32 -8.29 20.06
N GLU A 26 18.06 -9.13 20.79
CA GLU A 26 19.28 -8.73 21.47
C GLU A 26 20.29 -8.12 20.48
N GLY A 27 20.83 -6.93 20.82
CA GLY A 27 21.76 -6.18 19.98
C GLY A 27 21.16 -5.53 18.71
N LYS A 28 19.86 -5.68 18.47
CA LYS A 28 19.19 -5.08 17.30
C LYS A 28 18.85 -3.61 17.50
N ILE A 29 18.56 -2.92 16.38
CA ILE A 29 18.54 -1.47 16.33
C ILE A 29 17.57 -0.83 17.32
N ILE A 30 16.29 -1.27 17.34
CA ILE A 30 15.29 -0.67 18.24
C ILE A 30 15.67 -0.96 19.70
N ARG A 31 16.07 -2.20 20.01
CA ARG A 31 16.49 -2.55 21.37
C ARG A 31 17.67 -1.71 21.85
N ARG A 32 18.71 -1.56 21.03
CA ARG A 32 19.87 -0.71 21.37
C ARG A 32 19.50 0.75 21.61
N MET A 33 18.57 1.30 20.78
CA MET A 33 18.09 2.67 20.96
C MET A 33 17.37 2.85 22.30
N VAL A 34 16.56 1.86 22.70
CA VAL A 34 15.85 1.85 23.98
C VAL A 34 16.82 1.71 25.16
N GLU A 35 17.72 0.74 25.10
CA GLU A 35 18.72 0.49 26.17
C GLU A 35 19.69 1.66 26.37
N ALA A 36 20.08 2.33 25.27
CA ALA A 36 20.93 3.53 25.33
C ALA A 36 20.14 4.79 25.71
N ASN A 37 18.82 4.73 25.84
CA ASN A 37 17.92 5.87 26.01
C ASN A 37 18.14 6.98 24.95
N MET A 38 18.48 6.55 23.73
CA MET A 38 18.74 7.41 22.56
C MET A 38 17.72 7.09 21.46
N LEU A 39 16.46 7.42 21.72
CA LEU A 39 15.39 7.21 20.77
C LEU A 39 15.46 8.27 19.65
N SER A 40 15.24 7.84 18.42
CA SER A 40 14.97 8.71 17.28
C SER A 40 13.55 8.47 16.75
N SER A 41 12.99 9.47 16.09
CA SER A 41 11.69 9.32 15.44
C SER A 41 11.74 8.23 14.37
N MET A 42 10.68 7.41 14.31
CA MET A 42 10.61 6.27 13.40
C MET A 42 9.22 6.04 12.87
N ILE A 43 9.13 5.32 11.76
CA ILE A 43 7.88 4.78 11.21
C ILE A 43 7.99 3.26 11.19
N LEU A 44 7.01 2.60 11.77
CA LEU A 44 6.82 1.15 11.76
C LEU A 44 5.73 0.85 10.73
N TYR A 45 6.05 0.09 9.68
CA TYR A 45 5.06 -0.28 8.66
C TYR A 45 5.02 -1.79 8.43
N GLY A 46 3.89 -2.27 7.91
CA GLY A 46 3.63 -3.67 7.61
C GLY A 46 2.20 -4.08 7.95
N PRO A 47 1.79 -5.34 7.72
CA PRO A 47 0.44 -5.85 7.90
C PRO A 47 -0.17 -5.50 9.27
N PRO A 48 -1.52 -5.49 9.41
CA PRO A 48 -2.15 -5.30 10.72
C PRO A 48 -1.85 -6.46 11.67
N GLY A 49 -2.04 -6.23 12.96
CA GLY A 49 -1.92 -7.26 13.99
C GLY A 49 -0.51 -7.76 14.31
N ILE A 50 0.54 -7.31 13.58
CA ILE A 50 1.94 -7.79 13.72
C ILE A 50 2.76 -7.08 14.81
N GLY A 51 2.15 -6.17 15.60
CA GLY A 51 2.81 -5.58 16.76
C GLY A 51 3.29 -4.13 16.63
N LYS A 52 2.95 -3.36 15.58
CA LYS A 52 3.37 -1.94 15.43
C LYS A 52 3.08 -1.09 16.67
N THR A 53 1.83 -1.06 17.10
CA THR A 53 1.37 -0.32 18.28
C THR A 53 1.94 -0.93 19.57
N SER A 54 2.14 -2.24 19.60
CA SER A 54 2.72 -2.97 20.74
C SER A 54 4.18 -2.58 20.96
N ILE A 55 4.99 -2.51 19.90
CA ILE A 55 6.38 -2.04 19.99
C ILE A 55 6.43 -0.60 20.51
N ALA A 56 5.57 0.30 20.02
CA ALA A 56 5.52 1.66 20.51
C ALA A 56 5.17 1.73 22.02
N SER A 57 4.22 0.92 22.47
CA SER A 57 3.86 0.81 23.89
C SER A 57 5.02 0.25 24.73
N ALA A 58 5.71 -0.77 24.23
CA ALA A 58 6.87 -1.38 24.88
C ALA A 58 8.05 -0.40 25.00
N ILE A 59 8.31 0.40 23.97
CA ILE A 59 9.31 1.49 24.01
C ILE A 59 8.95 2.49 25.11
N ALA A 60 7.69 2.92 25.14
CA ALA A 60 7.20 3.87 26.14
C ALA A 60 7.33 3.32 27.57
N GLY A 61 6.99 2.06 27.79
CA GLY A 61 7.07 1.41 29.11
C GLY A 61 8.50 1.16 29.58
N THR A 62 9.45 1.01 28.65
CA THR A 62 10.87 0.79 28.98
C THR A 62 11.61 2.11 29.20
N THR A 63 11.13 3.20 28.64
CA THR A 63 11.77 4.53 28.71
C THR A 63 11.10 5.43 29.74
N LYS A 64 11.79 6.50 30.16
CA LYS A 64 11.25 7.50 31.11
C LYS A 64 10.50 8.66 30.45
N PHE A 65 10.29 8.58 29.12
CA PHE A 65 9.59 9.64 28.40
C PHE A 65 8.07 9.63 28.65
N ALA A 66 7.47 10.80 28.67
CA ALA A 66 6.03 10.91 28.63
C ALA A 66 5.50 10.27 27.32
N PHE A 67 4.38 9.56 27.40
CA PHE A 67 3.80 8.84 26.23
C PHE A 67 2.41 9.37 25.91
N ARG A 68 2.17 9.68 24.65
CA ARG A 68 0.85 10.07 24.15
C ARG A 68 0.55 9.34 22.84
N THR A 69 -0.71 9.08 22.65
CA THR A 69 -1.22 8.50 21.40
C THR A 69 -1.98 9.56 20.61
N PHE A 70 -1.81 9.53 19.31
CA PHE A 70 -2.54 10.32 18.35
C PHE A 70 -2.97 9.41 17.19
N ASN A 71 -4.27 9.37 16.89
CA ASN A 71 -4.79 8.63 15.76
C ASN A 71 -5.15 9.60 14.62
N ALA A 72 -4.51 9.45 13.47
CA ALA A 72 -4.67 10.37 12.34
C ALA A 72 -6.11 10.43 11.78
N THR A 73 -6.89 9.36 11.96
CA THR A 73 -8.27 9.25 11.46
C THR A 73 -9.29 9.96 12.38
N VAL A 74 -9.07 9.90 13.70
CA VAL A 74 -10.07 10.31 14.69
C VAL A 74 -9.70 11.66 15.33
N ASP A 75 -8.41 11.90 15.59
CA ASP A 75 -7.94 13.03 16.36
C ASP A 75 -7.84 14.32 15.52
N SER A 76 -8.23 15.42 16.17
CA SER A 76 -8.20 16.74 15.55
C SER A 76 -6.83 17.39 15.59
N LYS A 77 -6.59 18.41 14.75
CA LYS A 77 -5.38 19.25 14.81
C LYS A 77 -5.18 19.89 16.20
N LYS A 78 -6.26 20.22 16.90
CA LYS A 78 -6.21 20.77 18.26
C LYS A 78 -5.53 19.79 19.23
N ARG A 79 -5.89 18.49 19.12
CA ARG A 79 -5.26 17.45 19.96
C ARG A 79 -3.77 17.35 19.71
N LEU A 80 -3.33 17.48 18.45
CA LEU A 80 -1.92 17.50 18.10
C LEU A 80 -1.19 18.72 18.68
N GLN A 81 -1.85 19.88 18.71
CA GLN A 81 -1.32 21.08 19.33
C GLN A 81 -1.18 20.93 20.87
N GLU A 82 -2.17 20.32 21.53
CA GLU A 82 -2.09 20.04 22.97
C GLU A 82 -0.90 19.13 23.31
N ILE A 83 -0.67 18.06 22.52
CA ILE A 83 0.49 17.17 22.68
C ILE A 83 1.81 17.95 22.44
N ALA A 84 1.84 18.82 21.45
CA ALA A 84 3.00 19.64 21.16
C ALA A 84 3.34 20.64 22.28
N GLU A 85 2.32 21.24 22.89
CA GLU A 85 2.52 22.11 24.06
C GLU A 85 3.02 21.33 25.28
N GLU A 86 2.43 20.16 25.56
CA GLU A 86 2.89 19.29 26.65
C GLU A 86 4.36 18.89 26.47
N ALA A 87 4.77 18.55 25.25
CA ALA A 87 6.15 18.16 24.93
C ALA A 87 7.19 19.24 25.27
N LYS A 88 6.81 20.52 25.21
CA LYS A 88 7.72 21.63 25.57
C LYS A 88 8.06 21.66 27.06
N PHE A 89 7.15 21.18 27.91
CA PHE A 89 7.31 21.21 29.38
C PHE A 89 7.83 19.89 29.95
N SER A 90 7.72 18.79 29.25
CA SER A 90 8.05 17.44 29.74
C SER A 90 9.52 17.02 29.49
N GLY A 91 10.34 17.86 28.85
CA GLY A 91 11.74 17.52 28.55
C GLY A 91 11.87 16.41 27.46
N GLY A 92 10.83 16.19 26.69
CA GLY A 92 10.73 15.19 25.63
C GLY A 92 9.53 14.26 25.81
N LEU A 93 8.89 13.91 24.69
CA LEU A 93 7.68 13.11 24.67
C LEU A 93 7.73 12.10 23.52
N VAL A 94 7.41 10.84 23.80
CA VAL A 94 7.18 9.83 22.77
C VAL A 94 5.72 9.87 22.34
N MET A 95 5.48 10.15 21.07
CA MET A 95 4.14 10.16 20.47
C MET A 95 3.98 8.99 19.52
N LEU A 96 3.08 8.07 19.85
CA LEU A 96 2.57 7.10 18.87
C LEU A 96 1.57 7.81 17.95
N LEU A 97 1.89 7.87 16.68
CA LEU A 97 1.02 8.38 15.63
C LEU A 97 0.48 7.19 14.82
N ASP A 98 -0.74 6.77 15.15
CA ASP A 98 -1.39 5.64 14.48
C ASP A 98 -2.03 6.07 13.16
N GLU A 99 -2.02 5.20 12.17
CA GLU A 99 -2.52 5.43 10.80
C GLU A 99 -1.91 6.67 10.13
N ILE A 100 -0.57 6.85 10.25
CA ILE A 100 0.13 8.05 9.74
C ILE A 100 -0.18 8.36 8.26
N HIS A 101 -0.52 7.35 7.45
CA HIS A 101 -0.91 7.51 6.05
C HIS A 101 -2.22 8.31 5.86
N ARG A 102 -3.07 8.42 6.90
CA ARG A 102 -4.29 9.23 6.92
C ARG A 102 -4.05 10.69 7.30
N LEU A 103 -2.81 11.05 7.61
CA LEU A 103 -2.47 12.40 8.03
C LEU A 103 -2.47 13.35 6.83
N ASP A 104 -3.30 14.38 6.86
CA ASP A 104 -3.32 15.41 5.81
C ASP A 104 -2.01 16.22 5.80
N LYS A 105 -1.73 16.86 4.65
CA LYS A 105 -0.50 17.61 4.45
C LYS A 105 -0.29 18.71 5.49
N ALA A 106 -1.36 19.38 5.92
CA ALA A 106 -1.25 20.48 6.88
C ALA A 106 -0.85 20.00 8.28
N LYS A 107 -1.29 18.79 8.69
CA LYS A 107 -0.84 18.16 9.93
C LYS A 107 0.59 17.62 9.78
N GLN A 108 0.95 17.08 8.61
CA GLN A 108 2.33 16.66 8.34
C GLN A 108 3.30 17.85 8.42
N ASP A 109 2.98 18.97 7.80
CA ASP A 109 3.79 20.19 7.85
C ASP A 109 3.91 20.75 9.29
N PHE A 110 2.85 20.63 10.11
CA PHE A 110 2.87 21.02 11.51
C PHE A 110 3.84 20.19 12.36
N LEU A 111 4.03 18.91 12.03
CA LEU A 111 4.93 18.01 12.73
C LEU A 111 6.42 18.31 12.48
N LEU A 112 6.78 18.87 11.33
CA LEU A 112 8.17 19.04 10.93
C LEU A 112 9.03 19.79 11.97
N PRO A 113 8.65 20.99 12.47
CA PRO A 113 9.44 21.69 13.47
C PRO A 113 9.52 20.95 14.81
N LEU A 114 8.51 20.13 15.16
CA LEU A 114 8.50 19.35 16.40
C LEU A 114 9.48 18.18 16.36
N LEU A 115 9.63 17.57 15.18
CA LEU A 115 10.61 16.51 14.93
C LEU A 115 12.03 17.07 14.89
N GLU A 116 12.24 18.23 14.28
CA GLU A 116 13.54 18.90 14.19
C GLU A 116 14.07 19.34 15.54
N ASN A 117 13.21 19.87 16.40
CA ASN A 117 13.59 20.34 17.74
C ASN A 117 13.81 19.22 18.76
N GLY A 118 13.49 17.96 18.40
CA GLY A 118 13.60 16.83 19.30
C GLY A 118 12.63 16.83 20.49
N ASN A 119 11.66 17.75 20.52
CA ASN A 119 10.65 17.82 21.58
C ASN A 119 9.70 16.64 21.54
N ILE A 120 9.45 16.11 20.34
CA ILE A 120 8.62 14.92 20.12
C ILE A 120 9.46 13.87 19.41
N ILE A 121 9.50 12.69 19.99
CA ILE A 121 9.97 11.46 19.35
C ILE A 121 8.73 10.77 18.78
N MET A 122 8.57 10.82 17.48
CA MET A 122 7.41 10.23 16.81
C MET A 122 7.67 8.76 16.48
N ILE A 123 6.72 7.90 16.86
CA ILE A 123 6.63 6.53 16.38
C ILE A 123 5.38 6.46 15.51
N GLY A 124 5.54 6.58 14.20
CA GLY A 124 4.46 6.44 13.23
C GLY A 124 4.13 4.96 13.01
N ALA A 125 2.85 4.60 13.01
CA ALA A 125 2.39 3.26 12.64
C ALA A 125 1.52 3.34 11.38
N THR A 126 1.72 2.42 10.44
CA THR A 126 0.96 2.35 9.20
C THR A 126 0.93 0.94 8.62
N THR A 127 -0.14 0.61 7.92
CA THR A 127 -0.24 -0.59 7.09
C THR A 127 0.20 -0.33 5.64
N GLU A 128 0.31 0.94 5.24
CA GLU A 128 0.72 1.32 3.89
C GLU A 128 2.24 1.60 3.81
N ASN A 129 2.82 1.35 2.64
CA ASN A 129 4.21 1.69 2.40
C ASN A 129 4.43 3.22 2.54
N PRO A 130 5.24 3.67 3.51
CA PRO A 130 5.41 5.09 3.84
C PRO A 130 6.07 5.90 2.72
N PHE A 131 6.69 5.25 1.74
CA PHE A 131 7.27 5.94 0.59
C PHE A 131 6.20 6.55 -0.33
N PHE A 132 4.97 6.06 -0.28
CA PHE A 132 3.85 6.59 -1.07
C PHE A 132 2.94 7.53 -0.27
N SER A 133 2.77 7.28 1.03
CA SER A 133 1.76 7.95 1.85
C SER A 133 2.30 9.07 2.74
N VAL A 134 3.62 9.08 3.02
CA VAL A 134 4.26 10.08 3.88
C VAL A 134 5.14 11.03 3.06
N THR A 135 5.07 12.33 3.35
CA THR A 135 5.83 13.35 2.61
C THR A 135 7.35 13.15 2.73
N PRO A 136 8.13 13.47 1.68
CA PRO A 136 9.59 13.38 1.74
C PRO A 136 10.20 14.18 2.89
N ALA A 137 9.58 15.27 3.30
CA ALA A 137 10.04 16.12 4.41
C ALA A 137 10.01 15.37 5.75
N ILE A 138 8.97 14.60 6.05
CA ILE A 138 8.93 13.75 7.24
C ILE A 138 9.90 12.58 7.09
N ARG A 139 9.88 11.88 5.94
CA ARG A 139 10.74 10.71 5.71
C ARG A 139 12.24 10.99 5.90
N SER A 140 12.69 12.19 5.57
CA SER A 140 14.10 12.57 5.76
C SER A 140 14.50 12.77 7.23
N ARG A 141 13.53 12.78 8.17
CA ARG A 141 13.73 13.03 9.61
C ARG A 141 13.41 11.84 10.49
N VAL A 142 13.03 10.72 9.90
CA VAL A 142 12.63 9.51 10.62
C VAL A 142 13.35 8.29 10.07
N GLN A 143 13.51 7.27 10.90
CA GLN A 143 13.93 5.95 10.43
C GLN A 143 12.69 5.13 10.07
N ILE A 144 12.78 4.33 9.00
CA ILE A 144 11.67 3.52 8.53
C ILE A 144 12.02 2.06 8.76
N PHE A 145 11.18 1.35 9.49
CA PHE A 145 11.32 -0.07 9.80
C PHE A 145 10.13 -0.85 9.31
N GLU A 146 10.41 -1.88 8.53
CA GLU A 146 9.44 -2.88 8.10
C GLU A 146 9.28 -3.94 9.17
N LEU A 147 8.03 -4.26 9.51
CA LEU A 147 7.67 -5.36 10.36
C LEU A 147 7.21 -6.54 9.50
N GLU A 148 7.63 -7.72 9.85
CA GLU A 148 7.27 -8.96 9.18
C GLU A 148 6.04 -9.60 9.84
N PRO A 149 5.22 -10.37 9.09
CA PRO A 149 4.20 -11.21 9.70
C PRO A 149 4.83 -12.12 10.75
N LEU A 150 4.13 -12.36 11.85
CA LEU A 150 4.61 -13.26 12.88
C LEU A 150 4.62 -14.71 12.38
N SER A 151 5.62 -15.48 12.77
CA SER A 151 5.65 -16.90 12.47
C SER A 151 4.58 -17.66 13.28
N ASN A 152 4.25 -18.89 12.84
CA ASN A 152 3.34 -19.74 13.61
C ASN A 152 3.88 -20.01 15.03
N GLU A 153 5.19 -20.13 15.17
CA GLU A 153 5.88 -20.32 16.44
C GLU A 153 5.72 -19.09 17.35
N ASP A 154 5.86 -17.87 16.80
CA ASP A 154 5.64 -16.63 17.56
C ASP A 154 4.18 -16.52 18.03
N ILE A 155 3.21 -16.90 17.19
CA ILE A 155 1.78 -16.93 17.58
C ILE A 155 1.52 -17.97 18.68
N LYS A 156 2.09 -19.17 18.56
CA LYS A 156 1.97 -20.20 19.60
C LYS A 156 2.58 -19.73 20.93
N GLU A 157 3.79 -19.16 20.89
CA GLU A 157 4.45 -18.57 22.06
C GLU A 157 3.54 -17.52 22.74
N ALA A 158 2.92 -16.66 21.95
CA ALA A 158 2.00 -15.65 22.44
C ALA A 158 0.76 -16.24 23.11
N ILE A 159 0.14 -17.24 22.51
CA ILE A 159 -1.05 -17.92 23.06
C ILE A 159 -0.73 -18.65 24.36
N LEU A 160 0.38 -19.39 24.39
CA LEU A 160 0.82 -20.08 25.61
C LEU A 160 1.10 -19.09 26.73
N GLY A 161 1.74 -17.96 26.43
CA GLY A 161 1.93 -16.88 27.38
C GLY A 161 0.63 -16.31 27.97
N VAL A 162 -0.46 -16.28 27.18
CA VAL A 162 -1.79 -15.89 27.70
C VAL A 162 -2.32 -16.90 28.72
N LEU A 163 -2.13 -18.20 28.47
CA LEU A 163 -2.62 -19.26 29.34
C LEU A 163 -1.85 -19.32 30.69
N GLU A 164 -0.58 -18.90 30.66
CA GLU A 164 0.30 -18.86 31.84
C GLU A 164 0.09 -17.57 32.67
N ASP A 165 -0.25 -16.46 32.05
CA ASP A 165 -0.39 -15.15 32.70
C ASP A 165 -1.79 -15.02 33.36
N LYS A 166 -1.91 -15.34 34.64
CA LYS A 166 -3.16 -15.27 35.38
C LYS A 166 -3.62 -13.83 35.69
N GLU A 167 -2.75 -12.83 35.55
CA GLU A 167 -3.09 -11.41 35.76
C GLU A 167 -3.71 -10.77 34.51
N ARG A 168 -3.12 -10.99 33.35
CA ARG A 168 -3.49 -10.34 32.08
C ARG A 168 -4.28 -11.28 31.16
N GLY A 169 -4.03 -12.58 31.24
CA GLY A 169 -4.70 -13.63 30.48
C GLY A 169 -6.04 -14.03 31.07
N PHE A 170 -6.16 -15.28 31.45
CA PHE A 170 -7.37 -15.83 32.09
C PHE A 170 -7.09 -16.17 33.56
N ASP A 171 -7.96 -15.69 34.45
CA ASP A 171 -7.89 -15.95 35.91
C ASP A 171 -8.44 -17.31 36.34
N PHE A 172 -8.82 -18.14 35.37
CA PHE A 172 -9.27 -19.52 35.52
C PHE A 172 -8.44 -20.48 34.66
N ASP A 173 -8.63 -21.77 34.86
CA ASP A 173 -7.86 -22.80 34.16
C ASP A 173 -8.45 -23.06 32.76
N VAL A 174 -7.55 -23.04 31.76
CA VAL A 174 -7.86 -23.34 30.37
C VAL A 174 -6.91 -24.42 29.88
N GLN A 175 -7.46 -25.48 29.33
CA GLN A 175 -6.73 -26.50 28.60
C GLN A 175 -7.00 -26.29 27.11
N LEU A 176 -5.97 -26.04 26.33
CA LEU A 176 -6.01 -25.87 24.87
C LEU A 176 -5.32 -27.10 24.25
N ASP A 177 -6.04 -27.77 23.35
CA ASP A 177 -5.48 -28.90 22.62
C ASP A 177 -4.40 -28.41 21.60
N GLU A 178 -3.39 -29.26 21.35
CA GLU A 178 -2.25 -28.90 20.50
C GLU A 178 -2.69 -28.61 19.05
N ASP A 179 -3.63 -29.39 18.52
CA ASP A 179 -4.21 -29.18 17.18
C ASP A 179 -5.04 -27.90 17.09
N ALA A 180 -5.74 -27.50 18.16
CA ALA A 180 -6.43 -26.24 18.26
C ALA A 180 -5.45 -25.05 18.27
N LEU A 181 -4.33 -25.17 19.02
CA LEU A 181 -3.26 -24.17 19.02
C LEU A 181 -2.62 -24.03 17.64
N ASP A 182 -2.31 -25.16 16.99
CA ASP A 182 -1.74 -25.19 15.64
C ASP A 182 -2.68 -24.54 14.60
N PHE A 183 -3.97 -24.81 14.75
CA PHE A 183 -4.98 -24.23 13.87
C PHE A 183 -5.07 -22.71 14.04
N ILE A 184 -5.14 -22.16 15.28
CA ILE A 184 -5.14 -20.71 15.50
C ILE A 184 -3.89 -20.07 14.88
N ALA A 185 -2.71 -20.64 15.12
CA ALA A 185 -1.45 -20.10 14.64
C ALA A 185 -1.40 -20.04 13.11
N THR A 186 -1.89 -21.09 12.44
CA THR A 186 -1.91 -21.17 10.97
C THR A 186 -3.00 -20.28 10.36
N ALA A 187 -4.20 -20.30 10.95
CA ALA A 187 -5.37 -19.61 10.41
C ALA A 187 -5.29 -18.09 10.50
N THR A 188 -4.54 -17.56 11.45
CA THR A 188 -4.40 -16.11 11.64
C THR A 188 -3.31 -15.47 10.79
N ASN A 189 -2.53 -16.27 10.07
CA ASN A 189 -1.55 -15.81 9.08
C ASN A 189 -0.64 -14.68 9.61
N GLY A 190 -0.15 -14.83 10.85
CA GLY A 190 0.76 -13.86 11.48
C GLY A 190 0.07 -12.65 12.14
N ASP A 191 -1.25 -12.58 12.17
CA ASP A 191 -2.01 -11.55 12.89
C ASP A 191 -2.28 -11.97 14.33
N LEU A 192 -1.49 -11.46 15.27
CA LEU A 192 -1.59 -11.77 16.70
C LEU A 192 -2.91 -11.23 17.32
N ARG A 193 -3.43 -10.10 16.82
CA ARG A 193 -4.69 -9.56 17.33
C ARG A 193 -5.84 -10.50 17.00
N SER A 194 -5.87 -11.02 15.78
CA SER A 194 -6.84 -12.04 15.37
C SER A 194 -6.69 -13.32 16.17
N ALA A 195 -5.46 -13.74 16.45
CA ALA A 195 -5.19 -14.94 17.29
C ALA A 195 -5.74 -14.77 18.71
N TYR A 196 -5.48 -13.63 19.35
CA TYR A 196 -6.01 -13.35 20.68
C TYR A 196 -7.53 -13.24 20.72
N ASN A 197 -8.13 -12.60 19.71
CA ASN A 197 -9.58 -12.48 19.62
C ASN A 197 -10.25 -13.85 19.43
N SER A 198 -9.64 -14.71 18.63
CA SER A 198 -10.14 -16.07 18.40
C SER A 198 -10.05 -16.94 19.64
N LEU A 199 -8.90 -16.86 20.34
CA LEU A 199 -8.71 -17.53 21.62
C LEU A 199 -9.72 -17.03 22.67
N ASP A 200 -9.87 -15.72 22.81
CA ASP A 200 -10.79 -15.10 23.77
C ASP A 200 -12.23 -15.55 23.50
N LEU A 201 -12.66 -15.55 22.26
CA LEU A 201 -13.99 -16.02 21.87
C LEU A 201 -14.17 -17.51 22.16
N ALA A 202 -13.21 -18.36 21.79
CA ALA A 202 -13.27 -19.80 22.04
C ALA A 202 -13.35 -20.11 23.53
N VAL A 203 -12.49 -19.47 24.34
CA VAL A 203 -12.44 -19.67 25.80
C VAL A 203 -13.71 -19.15 26.46
N MET A 204 -14.18 -17.94 26.12
CA MET A 204 -15.34 -17.32 26.76
C MET A 204 -16.66 -17.99 26.38
N SER A 205 -16.76 -18.60 25.20
CA SER A 205 -17.94 -19.33 24.75
C SER A 205 -18.01 -20.78 25.23
N THR A 206 -16.89 -21.33 25.74
CA THR A 206 -16.84 -22.71 26.25
C THR A 206 -17.30 -22.77 27.71
N PRO A 207 -18.31 -23.60 28.05
CA PRO A 207 -18.73 -23.81 29.43
C PRO A 207 -17.58 -24.44 30.26
N ALA A 208 -17.45 -24.04 31.51
CA ALA A 208 -16.56 -24.69 32.44
C ALA A 208 -17.08 -26.10 32.81
N SER A 209 -16.18 -27.06 32.96
CA SER A 209 -16.46 -28.39 33.53
C SER A 209 -16.77 -28.32 35.05
N GLU A 210 -17.17 -29.40 35.68
CA GLU A 210 -17.49 -29.45 37.10
C GLU A 210 -16.36 -29.00 38.03
N ASP A 211 -15.10 -29.22 37.60
CA ASP A 211 -13.88 -28.79 38.28
C ASP A 211 -13.40 -27.38 37.89
N GLY A 212 -14.20 -26.66 37.09
CA GLY A 212 -13.94 -25.26 36.68
C GLY A 212 -13.01 -25.12 35.49
N LEU A 213 -12.49 -26.20 34.91
CA LEU A 213 -11.62 -26.19 33.74
C LEU A 213 -12.41 -25.91 32.46
N ARG A 214 -11.88 -25.09 31.57
CA ARG A 214 -12.39 -24.92 30.21
C ARG A 214 -11.48 -25.66 29.22
N HIS A 215 -12.03 -26.67 28.56
CA HIS A 215 -11.31 -27.47 27.58
C HIS A 215 -11.65 -26.99 26.17
N ILE A 216 -10.66 -26.46 25.46
CA ILE A 216 -10.76 -25.86 24.14
C ILE A 216 -10.21 -26.85 23.10
N THR A 217 -11.11 -27.38 22.30
CA THR A 217 -10.82 -28.34 21.24
C THR A 217 -10.71 -27.66 19.88
N LEU A 218 -10.19 -28.35 18.88
CA LEU A 218 -10.12 -27.89 17.50
C LEU A 218 -11.51 -27.46 16.98
N ASP A 219 -12.56 -28.25 17.21
CA ASP A 219 -13.94 -27.92 16.77
C ASP A 219 -14.43 -26.60 17.37
N THR A 220 -14.12 -26.33 18.64
CA THR A 220 -14.45 -25.06 19.31
C THR A 220 -13.78 -23.88 18.61
N VAL A 221 -12.51 -24.03 18.27
CA VAL A 221 -11.73 -22.96 17.60
C VAL A 221 -12.19 -22.77 16.16
N GLU A 222 -12.43 -23.84 15.41
CA GLU A 222 -12.96 -23.76 14.04
C GLU A 222 -14.28 -23.02 14.00
N ASN A 223 -15.21 -23.33 14.91
CA ASN A 223 -16.50 -22.62 15.04
C ASN A 223 -16.32 -21.15 15.40
N SER A 224 -15.33 -20.81 16.20
CA SER A 224 -15.02 -19.43 16.60
C SER A 224 -14.37 -18.62 15.47
N LEU A 225 -13.61 -19.28 14.58
CA LEU A 225 -12.91 -18.67 13.45
C LEU A 225 -13.72 -18.62 12.15
N GLN A 226 -14.83 -19.35 12.02
CA GLN A 226 -15.59 -19.50 10.76
C GLN A 226 -16.01 -18.18 10.07
N ARG A 227 -15.92 -17.04 10.74
CA ARG A 227 -16.14 -15.71 10.15
C ARG A 227 -14.87 -14.98 9.76
N SER A 228 -13.69 -15.48 10.14
CA SER A 228 -12.41 -14.76 9.97
C SER A 228 -11.65 -15.13 8.69
N TYR A 229 -11.96 -16.25 8.06
CA TYR A 229 -11.24 -16.76 6.88
C TYR A 229 -11.36 -15.91 5.62
N ILE A 230 -12.31 -14.96 5.57
CA ILE A 230 -12.63 -14.20 4.34
C ILE A 230 -12.24 -12.72 4.46
N THR A 231 -11.73 -12.27 5.61
CA THR A 231 -11.21 -10.91 5.71
C THR A 231 -9.73 -10.89 5.31
N MET A 232 -9.48 -10.96 4.00
CA MET A 232 -8.24 -10.40 3.48
C MET A 232 -8.21 -8.95 3.92
N ASP A 233 -7.15 -8.60 4.63
CA ASP A 233 -6.90 -7.22 4.98
C ASP A 233 -6.81 -6.38 3.70
N LYS A 234 -7.78 -5.49 3.52
CA LYS A 234 -7.90 -4.68 2.30
C LYS A 234 -6.74 -3.73 2.08
N ASP A 235 -5.95 -3.50 3.12
CA ASP A 235 -4.89 -2.48 3.15
C ASP A 235 -3.50 -3.06 3.51
N GLY A 236 -3.30 -4.37 3.59
CA GLY A 236 -2.02 -5.01 3.95
C GLY A 236 -1.14 -5.38 2.75
N ASP A 237 0.17 -5.61 3.00
CA ASP A 237 1.15 -6.00 1.96
C ASP A 237 0.72 -7.24 1.17
N GLY A 238 0.04 -8.20 1.80
CA GLY A 238 -0.54 -9.35 1.11
C GLY A 238 -1.58 -8.98 0.05
N HIS A 239 -2.29 -7.86 0.21
CA HIS A 239 -3.22 -7.34 -0.78
C HIS A 239 -2.48 -6.78 -2.02
N TYR A 240 -1.41 -6.01 -1.80
CA TYR A 240 -0.56 -5.50 -2.89
C TYR A 240 0.16 -6.63 -3.63
N ASP A 241 0.55 -7.70 -2.94
CA ASP A 241 1.15 -8.88 -3.54
C ASP A 241 0.16 -9.61 -4.46
N VAL A 242 -1.10 -9.75 -4.07
CA VAL A 242 -2.14 -10.33 -4.92
C VAL A 242 -2.42 -9.46 -6.15
N LEU A 243 -2.50 -8.15 -5.99
CA LEU A 243 -2.64 -7.21 -7.12
C LEU A 243 -1.42 -7.28 -8.07
N SER A 244 -0.21 -7.41 -7.53
CA SER A 244 1.02 -7.59 -8.29
C SER A 244 1.06 -8.94 -9.03
N ALA A 245 0.64 -10.01 -8.36
CA ALA A 245 0.55 -11.34 -8.95
C ALA A 245 -0.50 -11.39 -10.08
N LEU A 246 -1.67 -10.77 -9.90
CA LEU A 246 -2.69 -10.61 -10.93
C LEU A 246 -2.12 -9.92 -12.17
N GLN A 247 -1.47 -8.78 -12.00
CA GLN A 247 -0.87 -8.05 -13.12
C GLN A 247 0.19 -8.89 -13.84
N LYS A 248 1.10 -9.54 -13.11
CA LYS A 248 2.16 -10.38 -13.68
C LYS A 248 1.59 -11.60 -14.42
N SER A 249 0.52 -12.20 -13.91
CA SER A 249 -0.16 -13.33 -14.56
C SER A 249 -0.83 -12.91 -15.87
N ILE A 250 -1.54 -11.78 -15.89
CA ILE A 250 -2.15 -11.22 -17.11
C ILE A 250 -1.06 -10.85 -18.11
N ARG A 251 0.01 -10.20 -17.68
CA ARG A 251 1.19 -9.86 -18.51
C ARG A 251 1.83 -11.11 -19.12
N GLY A 252 1.94 -12.17 -18.32
CA GLY A 252 2.45 -13.48 -18.76
C GLY A 252 1.46 -14.33 -19.56
N SER A 253 0.22 -13.84 -19.77
CA SER A 253 -0.84 -14.58 -20.49
C SER A 253 -1.25 -15.91 -19.83
N ASP A 254 -1.04 -16.04 -18.50
CA ASP A 254 -1.56 -17.17 -17.73
C ASP A 254 -2.98 -16.84 -17.25
N VAL A 255 -3.98 -17.32 -17.99
CA VAL A 255 -5.40 -17.05 -17.69
C VAL A 255 -5.85 -17.71 -16.38
N ASN A 256 -5.31 -18.90 -16.05
CA ASN A 256 -5.71 -19.61 -14.84
C ASN A 256 -5.17 -18.94 -13.58
N ALA A 257 -3.90 -18.56 -13.58
CA ALA A 257 -3.32 -17.76 -12.49
C ALA A 257 -4.03 -16.39 -12.35
N SER A 258 -4.34 -15.73 -13.47
CA SER A 258 -5.06 -14.46 -13.49
C SER A 258 -6.44 -14.57 -12.84
N LEU A 259 -7.21 -15.60 -13.19
CA LEU A 259 -8.52 -15.87 -12.58
C LEU A 259 -8.39 -16.21 -11.09
N HIS A 260 -7.37 -17.00 -10.70
CA HIS A 260 -7.12 -17.33 -9.29
C HIS A 260 -6.85 -16.09 -8.43
N TYR A 261 -5.94 -15.20 -8.87
CA TYR A 261 -5.65 -13.99 -8.11
C TYR A 261 -6.81 -12.98 -8.15
N ALA A 262 -7.56 -12.90 -9.25
CA ALA A 262 -8.78 -12.10 -9.31
C ALA A 262 -9.84 -12.62 -8.33
N ALA A 263 -10.03 -13.94 -8.23
CA ALA A 263 -10.97 -14.56 -7.31
C ALA A 263 -10.64 -14.24 -5.84
N ARG A 264 -9.36 -14.21 -5.46
CA ARG A 264 -8.95 -13.78 -4.11
C ARG A 264 -9.39 -12.35 -3.79
N LEU A 265 -9.31 -11.42 -4.74
CA LEU A 265 -9.76 -10.03 -4.57
C LEU A 265 -11.29 -9.92 -4.56
N VAL A 266 -11.98 -10.77 -5.34
CA VAL A 266 -13.45 -10.87 -5.34
C VAL A 266 -13.95 -11.37 -3.97
N GLU A 267 -13.36 -12.41 -3.42
CA GLU A 267 -13.69 -12.93 -2.08
C GLU A 267 -13.41 -11.89 -0.97
N ALA A 268 -12.35 -11.10 -1.12
CA ALA A 268 -12.06 -9.97 -0.23
C ALA A 268 -13.07 -8.81 -0.38
N GLY A 269 -13.95 -8.84 -1.38
CA GLY A 269 -14.92 -7.77 -1.66
C GLY A 269 -14.29 -6.44 -2.08
N ASP A 270 -13.02 -6.46 -2.56
CA ASP A 270 -12.31 -5.24 -2.95
C ASP A 270 -12.45 -4.94 -4.45
N LEU A 271 -13.65 -4.57 -4.83
CA LEU A 271 -13.96 -4.14 -6.20
C LEU A 271 -13.19 -2.87 -6.63
N PRO A 272 -13.00 -1.83 -5.79
CA PRO A 272 -12.29 -0.64 -6.21
C PRO A 272 -10.84 -0.86 -6.61
N SER A 273 -10.05 -1.58 -5.79
CA SER A 273 -8.64 -1.86 -6.10
C SER A 273 -8.49 -2.78 -7.30
N LEU A 274 -9.37 -3.79 -7.41
CA LEU A 274 -9.43 -4.69 -8.55
C LEU A 274 -9.74 -3.94 -9.85
N ALA A 275 -10.77 -3.08 -9.85
CA ALA A 275 -11.14 -2.27 -10.99
C ALA A 275 -10.00 -1.32 -11.42
N ARG A 276 -9.39 -0.61 -10.46
CA ARG A 276 -8.23 0.24 -10.71
C ARG A 276 -7.08 -0.55 -11.35
N ARG A 277 -6.74 -1.72 -10.80
CA ARG A 277 -5.63 -2.55 -11.30
C ARG A 277 -5.88 -3.06 -12.70
N LEU A 278 -7.06 -3.59 -12.99
CA LEU A 278 -7.43 -4.09 -14.32
C LEU A 278 -7.42 -2.96 -15.36
N THR A 279 -7.88 -1.76 -15.00
CA THR A 279 -7.79 -0.58 -15.87
C THR A 279 -6.32 -0.26 -16.20
N VAL A 280 -5.44 -0.21 -15.19
CA VAL A 280 -4.01 0.03 -15.43
C VAL A 280 -3.41 -1.03 -16.36
N ILE A 281 -3.69 -2.31 -16.12
CA ILE A 281 -3.20 -3.43 -16.96
C ILE A 281 -3.67 -3.27 -18.42
N ALA A 282 -4.93 -2.88 -18.64
CA ALA A 282 -5.48 -2.69 -19.99
C ALA A 282 -4.70 -1.63 -20.79
N TYR A 283 -4.23 -0.57 -20.15
CA TYR A 283 -3.48 0.50 -20.81
C TYR A 283 -1.95 0.31 -20.78
N GLU A 284 -1.41 -0.32 -19.73
CA GLU A 284 0.03 -0.56 -19.56
C GLU A 284 0.52 -1.78 -20.33
N ASP A 285 -0.16 -2.93 -20.17
CA ASP A 285 0.30 -4.23 -20.66
C ASP A 285 -0.32 -4.63 -22.01
N ILE A 286 -1.58 -4.25 -22.26
CA ILE A 286 -2.26 -4.49 -23.53
C ILE A 286 -2.01 -3.32 -24.48
N GLY A 287 -2.20 -2.10 -23.99
CA GLY A 287 -1.85 -0.87 -24.70
C GLY A 287 -2.39 -0.84 -26.14
N LEU A 288 -1.53 -0.46 -27.07
CA LEU A 288 -1.86 -0.33 -28.48
C LEU A 288 -2.01 -1.66 -29.24
N ALA A 289 -1.70 -2.79 -28.60
CA ALA A 289 -1.87 -4.10 -29.23
C ALA A 289 -3.35 -4.45 -29.43
N ASN A 290 -4.23 -4.07 -28.48
CA ASN A 290 -5.68 -4.29 -28.58
C ASN A 290 -6.46 -3.15 -27.87
N PRO A 291 -6.73 -2.01 -28.54
CA PRO A 291 -7.50 -0.89 -27.96
C PRO A 291 -8.93 -1.27 -27.58
N ASP A 292 -9.55 -2.26 -28.26
CA ASP A 292 -10.91 -2.67 -27.95
C ASP A 292 -11.00 -3.28 -26.52
N ALA A 293 -9.98 -4.03 -26.11
CA ALA A 293 -9.91 -4.56 -24.75
C ALA A 293 -9.87 -3.46 -23.67
N GLN A 294 -9.31 -2.28 -23.97
CA GLN A 294 -9.33 -1.12 -23.06
C GLN A 294 -10.76 -0.60 -22.86
N VAL A 295 -11.52 -0.45 -23.96
CA VAL A 295 -12.92 0.01 -23.93
C VAL A 295 -13.80 -1.01 -23.22
N HIS A 296 -13.65 -2.30 -23.54
CA HIS A 296 -14.37 -3.40 -22.87
C HIS A 296 -14.09 -3.40 -21.38
N THR A 297 -12.82 -3.23 -20.97
CA THR A 297 -12.43 -3.20 -19.57
C THR A 297 -13.13 -2.06 -18.83
N VAL A 298 -13.03 -0.82 -19.31
CA VAL A 298 -13.64 0.32 -18.64
C VAL A 298 -15.16 0.16 -18.53
N THR A 299 -15.82 -0.22 -19.63
CA THR A 299 -17.27 -0.39 -19.67
C THR A 299 -17.74 -1.50 -18.71
N ALA A 300 -17.04 -2.65 -18.71
CA ALA A 300 -17.40 -3.77 -17.84
C ALA A 300 -17.17 -3.43 -16.35
N LEU A 301 -16.09 -2.71 -16.03
CA LEU A 301 -15.81 -2.32 -14.64
C LEU A 301 -16.78 -1.26 -14.12
N GLU A 302 -17.20 -0.30 -14.94
CA GLU A 302 -18.28 0.64 -14.59
C GLU A 302 -19.61 -0.09 -14.33
N ALA A 303 -19.94 -1.11 -15.15
CA ALA A 303 -21.11 -1.94 -14.95
C ALA A 303 -20.97 -2.79 -13.66
N ALA A 304 -19.79 -3.36 -13.39
CA ALA A 304 -19.52 -4.15 -12.19
C ALA A 304 -19.69 -3.30 -10.90
N GLN A 305 -19.28 -2.04 -10.92
CA GLN A 305 -19.47 -1.12 -9.77
C GLN A 305 -20.96 -0.79 -9.52
N LYS A 306 -21.79 -0.77 -10.58
CA LYS A 306 -23.24 -0.53 -10.45
C LYS A 306 -23.98 -1.76 -9.98
N VAL A 307 -23.56 -2.95 -10.42
CA VAL A 307 -24.19 -4.23 -10.08
C VAL A 307 -23.78 -4.68 -8.67
N GLY A 308 -22.52 -4.54 -8.32
CA GLY A 308 -21.98 -4.99 -7.04
C GLY A 308 -21.78 -6.50 -6.94
N PHE A 309 -21.21 -6.95 -5.81
CA PHE A 309 -21.08 -8.38 -5.51
C PHE A 309 -22.40 -8.95 -4.99
N PRO A 310 -22.71 -10.23 -5.30
CA PRO A 310 -21.84 -11.22 -5.92
C PRO A 310 -21.79 -11.22 -7.47
N GLU A 311 -22.67 -10.53 -8.18
CA GLU A 311 -22.82 -10.61 -9.63
C GLU A 311 -21.67 -9.93 -10.40
N ALA A 312 -21.03 -8.93 -9.82
CA ALA A 312 -19.87 -8.23 -10.40
C ALA A 312 -18.75 -9.20 -10.84
N ARG A 313 -18.63 -10.37 -10.17
CA ARG A 313 -17.64 -11.41 -10.52
C ARG A 313 -17.76 -11.88 -11.98
N ILE A 314 -18.98 -11.86 -12.55
CA ILE A 314 -19.23 -12.32 -13.92
C ILE A 314 -18.55 -11.36 -14.92
N LEU A 315 -18.72 -10.07 -14.71
CA LEU A 315 -18.12 -9.03 -15.54
C LEU A 315 -16.59 -9.03 -15.40
N ILE A 316 -16.10 -9.15 -14.14
CA ILE A 316 -14.67 -9.24 -13.83
C ILE A 316 -14.02 -10.43 -14.53
N ALA A 317 -14.67 -11.61 -14.53
CA ALA A 317 -14.13 -12.79 -15.19
C ALA A 317 -13.94 -12.57 -16.69
N ASN A 318 -14.91 -11.93 -17.36
CA ASN A 318 -14.79 -11.58 -18.78
C ASN A 318 -13.59 -10.65 -19.04
N VAL A 319 -13.42 -9.61 -18.22
CA VAL A 319 -12.29 -8.67 -18.33
C VAL A 319 -10.96 -9.39 -18.13
N VAL A 320 -10.84 -10.23 -17.10
CA VAL A 320 -9.60 -10.95 -16.79
C VAL A 320 -9.20 -11.89 -17.93
N VAL A 321 -10.16 -12.63 -18.50
CA VAL A 321 -9.90 -13.54 -19.64
C VAL A 321 -9.50 -12.75 -20.89
N ASP A 322 -10.23 -11.67 -21.22
CA ASP A 322 -9.93 -10.81 -22.38
C ASP A 322 -8.52 -10.23 -22.27
N LEU A 323 -8.17 -9.63 -21.12
CA LEU A 323 -6.85 -9.07 -20.90
C LEU A 323 -5.74 -10.12 -20.92
N ALA A 324 -5.95 -11.27 -20.26
CA ALA A 324 -4.95 -12.34 -20.20
C ALA A 324 -4.62 -12.89 -21.59
N LEU A 325 -5.61 -13.03 -22.47
CA LEU A 325 -5.44 -13.61 -23.81
C LEU A 325 -5.23 -12.57 -24.92
N SER A 326 -5.37 -11.27 -24.63
CA SER A 326 -5.05 -10.21 -25.58
C SER A 326 -3.56 -10.17 -25.91
N PRO A 327 -3.18 -9.77 -27.13
CA PRO A 327 -1.77 -9.46 -27.43
C PRO A 327 -1.26 -8.34 -26.53
N LYS A 328 0.02 -8.34 -26.22
CA LYS A 328 0.65 -7.41 -25.25
C LYS A 328 1.50 -6.37 -25.96
N SER A 329 1.39 -5.11 -25.54
CA SER A 329 2.30 -4.04 -25.92
C SER A 329 2.34 -2.95 -24.83
N ASN A 330 3.54 -2.64 -24.38
CA ASN A 330 3.82 -1.53 -23.48
C ASN A 330 4.50 -0.34 -24.20
N SER A 331 4.48 -0.30 -25.51
CA SER A 331 5.21 0.68 -26.34
C SER A 331 4.87 2.12 -26.00
N ALA A 332 3.58 2.44 -25.79
CA ALA A 332 3.13 3.79 -25.44
C ALA A 332 3.59 4.20 -24.03
N TYR A 333 3.51 3.28 -23.07
CA TYR A 333 4.01 3.48 -21.71
C TYR A 333 5.53 3.75 -21.72
N MET A 334 6.31 2.90 -22.38
CA MET A 334 7.77 3.07 -22.51
C MET A 334 8.15 4.38 -23.21
N ALA A 335 7.37 4.80 -24.20
CA ALA A 335 7.60 6.08 -24.90
C ALA A 335 7.39 7.29 -23.96
N MET A 336 6.37 7.25 -23.11
CA MET A 336 6.12 8.30 -22.12
C MET A 336 7.22 8.32 -21.05
N ASP A 337 7.66 7.15 -20.57
CA ASP A 337 8.75 7.06 -19.58
C ASP A 337 10.07 7.59 -20.13
N ALA A 338 10.38 7.29 -21.38
CA ALA A 338 11.56 7.85 -22.04
C ALA A 338 11.49 9.38 -22.16
N ALA A 339 10.34 9.93 -22.51
CA ALA A 339 10.13 11.38 -22.55
C ALA A 339 10.25 12.03 -21.16
N LEU A 340 9.70 11.40 -20.13
CA LEU A 340 9.85 11.86 -18.74
C LEU A 340 11.31 11.79 -18.25
N ALA A 341 12.05 10.76 -18.64
CA ALA A 341 13.46 10.64 -18.29
C ALA A 341 14.30 11.77 -18.92
N ASP A 342 14.03 12.10 -20.19
CA ASP A 342 14.69 13.23 -20.87
C ASP A 342 14.34 14.57 -20.21
N LEU A 343 13.09 14.77 -19.85
CA LEU A 343 12.64 15.97 -19.14
C LEU A 343 13.34 16.13 -17.77
N ARG A 344 13.45 15.05 -17.01
CA ARG A 344 14.17 15.05 -15.72
C ARG A 344 15.65 15.36 -15.86
N LYS A 345 16.27 14.90 -16.95
CA LYS A 345 17.70 15.10 -17.25
C LYS A 345 17.99 16.52 -17.79
N SER A 346 17.12 17.04 -18.65
CA SER A 346 17.39 18.27 -19.41
C SER A 346 16.66 19.50 -18.85
N GLY A 347 15.72 19.30 -17.91
CA GLY A 347 14.83 20.37 -17.44
C GLY A 347 13.86 20.85 -18.52
N ASN A 348 13.17 21.96 -18.23
CA ASN A 348 12.24 22.58 -19.18
C ASN A 348 13.01 23.29 -20.31
N LEU A 349 13.15 22.61 -21.44
CA LEU A 349 13.74 23.19 -22.64
C LEU A 349 12.78 24.19 -23.31
N PRO A 350 13.29 25.26 -23.97
CA PRO A 350 12.43 26.24 -24.59
C PRO A 350 11.64 25.64 -25.77
N ILE A 351 10.33 25.90 -25.80
CA ILE A 351 9.46 25.51 -26.91
C ILE A 351 9.82 26.32 -28.16
N PRO A 352 9.89 25.72 -29.36
CA PRO A 352 10.12 26.44 -30.61
C PRO A 352 9.14 27.59 -30.78
N ARG A 353 9.62 28.77 -31.22
CA ARG A 353 8.80 30.02 -31.25
C ARG A 353 7.52 29.88 -32.05
N HIS A 354 7.58 29.21 -33.20
CA HIS A 354 6.42 29.02 -34.09
C HIS A 354 5.31 28.13 -33.47
N LEU A 355 5.62 27.36 -32.43
CA LEU A 355 4.65 26.52 -31.70
C LEU A 355 4.07 27.21 -30.47
N ARG A 356 4.59 28.37 -30.07
CA ARG A 356 4.07 29.11 -28.91
C ARG A 356 2.74 29.75 -29.22
N ASP A 357 1.91 29.93 -28.19
CA ASP A 357 0.62 30.58 -28.33
C ASP A 357 0.75 32.00 -28.90
N GLY A 358 -0.06 32.29 -29.94
CA GLY A 358 -0.12 33.57 -30.62
C GLY A 358 -1.39 34.38 -30.36
N HIS A 359 -2.28 33.93 -29.45
CA HIS A 359 -3.62 34.49 -29.29
C HIS A 359 -3.72 35.63 -28.26
N TYR A 360 -2.62 36.09 -27.65
CA TYR A 360 -2.62 37.20 -26.70
C TYR A 360 -1.97 38.48 -27.28
N ALA A 361 -2.35 39.63 -26.72
CA ALA A 361 -1.79 40.92 -27.12
C ALA A 361 -0.28 40.94 -26.87
N GLY A 362 0.52 41.36 -27.89
CA GLY A 362 2.00 41.36 -27.82
C GLY A 362 2.68 40.08 -28.26
N SER A 363 1.95 39.01 -28.52
CA SER A 363 2.54 37.72 -28.97
C SER A 363 3.34 37.85 -30.27
N LYS A 364 2.90 38.70 -31.19
CA LYS A 364 3.58 39.01 -32.46
C LYS A 364 4.90 39.74 -32.25
N GLU A 365 4.97 40.66 -31.29
CA GLU A 365 6.19 41.41 -30.95
C GLU A 365 7.26 40.48 -30.35
N LEU A 366 6.83 39.42 -29.68
CA LEU A 366 7.70 38.37 -29.14
C LEU A 366 8.09 37.29 -30.18
N GLY A 367 7.57 37.41 -31.45
CA GLY A 367 7.81 36.46 -32.51
C GLY A 367 7.18 35.06 -32.28
N ASN A 368 6.12 34.99 -31.48
CA ASN A 368 5.38 33.77 -31.24
C ASN A 368 4.43 33.43 -32.38
N ALA A 369 4.20 32.16 -32.64
CA ALA A 369 3.35 31.62 -33.72
C ALA A 369 3.70 32.09 -35.15
N GLN A 370 4.84 32.77 -35.34
CA GLN A 370 5.30 33.13 -36.66
C GLN A 370 5.86 31.92 -37.38
N ASP A 371 5.58 31.80 -38.69
CA ASP A 371 6.04 30.72 -39.57
C ASP A 371 5.49 29.32 -39.23
N TYR A 372 4.45 29.21 -38.38
CA TYR A 372 3.76 27.94 -38.16
C TYR A 372 3.07 27.48 -39.44
N LYS A 373 3.42 26.29 -39.90
CA LYS A 373 2.80 25.66 -41.07
C LYS A 373 1.63 24.79 -40.62
N TYR A 374 0.41 25.12 -41.04
CA TYR A 374 -0.78 24.37 -40.66
C TYR A 374 -0.91 23.06 -41.46
N PRO A 375 -0.77 21.87 -40.86
CA PRO A 375 -0.71 20.61 -41.60
C PRO A 375 -1.92 20.33 -42.47
N HIS A 376 -3.14 20.69 -42.03
CA HIS A 376 -4.37 20.46 -42.79
C HIS A 376 -4.46 21.26 -44.12
N ALA A 377 -3.66 22.29 -44.28
CA ALA A 377 -3.57 23.07 -45.54
C ALA A 377 -2.61 22.41 -46.55
N HIS A 378 -1.91 21.35 -46.20
CA HIS A 378 -0.95 20.66 -47.05
C HIS A 378 -1.47 19.31 -47.54
N PRO A 379 -0.92 18.77 -48.67
CA PRO A 379 -1.17 17.40 -49.09
C PRO A 379 -0.84 16.41 -47.97
N GLU A 380 -1.50 15.25 -47.95
CA GLU A 380 -1.29 14.22 -46.93
C GLU A 380 -1.62 14.68 -45.47
N LYS A 381 -2.13 15.91 -45.30
CA LYS A 381 -2.34 16.53 -43.98
C LYS A 381 -1.08 16.53 -43.12
N TRP A 382 0.07 16.62 -43.78
CA TRP A 382 1.38 16.62 -43.18
C TRP A 382 2.30 17.67 -43.79
N VAL A 383 3.19 18.26 -43.00
CA VAL A 383 4.19 19.23 -43.46
C VAL A 383 5.47 19.11 -42.60
N LYS A 384 6.61 19.23 -43.29
CA LYS A 384 7.90 19.19 -42.61
C LYS A 384 8.11 20.48 -41.81
N GLN A 385 8.13 20.37 -40.50
CA GLN A 385 8.54 21.40 -39.54
C GLN A 385 9.03 20.77 -38.26
N GLN A 386 9.72 21.57 -37.45
CA GLN A 386 10.26 21.10 -36.18
C GLN A 386 9.24 21.24 -35.06
N TYR A 387 9.01 20.20 -34.28
CA TYR A 387 8.09 20.22 -33.13
C TYR A 387 8.82 20.12 -31.79
N LEU A 388 9.92 19.37 -31.72
CA LEU A 388 10.71 19.23 -30.49
C LEU A 388 11.66 20.44 -30.30
N PRO A 389 12.01 20.75 -29.02
CA PRO A 389 13.10 21.69 -28.72
C PRO A 389 14.41 21.30 -29.44
N ASP A 390 15.25 22.30 -29.72
CA ASP A 390 16.48 22.09 -30.51
C ASP A 390 17.39 20.98 -29.96
N LYS A 391 17.53 20.88 -28.66
CA LYS A 391 18.35 19.85 -27.99
C LYS A 391 17.79 18.43 -28.12
N LEU A 392 16.50 18.30 -28.43
CA LEU A 392 15.80 17.02 -28.61
C LEU A 392 15.53 16.71 -30.08
N ARG A 393 16.11 17.47 -31.00
CA ARG A 393 15.93 17.25 -32.43
C ARG A 393 16.37 15.85 -32.82
N GLY A 394 15.49 15.08 -33.46
CA GLY A 394 15.75 13.71 -33.92
C GLY A 394 15.50 12.62 -32.85
N VAL A 395 15.09 12.96 -31.64
CA VAL A 395 14.70 11.97 -30.65
C VAL A 395 13.47 11.21 -31.12
N ASN A 396 13.47 9.89 -30.91
CA ASN A 396 12.37 8.99 -31.24
C ASN A 396 11.96 8.20 -29.99
N TYR A 397 10.91 8.65 -29.29
CA TYR A 397 10.40 7.99 -28.09
C TYR A 397 9.55 6.77 -28.40
N PHE A 398 8.64 6.90 -29.39
CA PHE A 398 7.70 5.84 -29.70
C PHE A 398 8.28 4.85 -30.72
N GLN A 399 8.38 3.60 -30.29
CA GLN A 399 8.78 2.46 -31.12
C GLN A 399 7.61 1.46 -31.12
N PRO A 400 6.85 1.35 -32.23
CA PRO A 400 5.71 0.47 -32.30
C PRO A 400 6.13 -0.99 -32.16
N ASN A 401 5.30 -1.77 -31.47
CA ASN A 401 5.42 -3.21 -31.36
C ASN A 401 4.63 -3.89 -32.50
N GLU A 402 5.03 -5.08 -32.92
CA GLU A 402 4.39 -5.79 -34.02
C GLU A 402 3.33 -6.82 -33.57
N THR A 403 3.07 -6.94 -32.29
CA THR A 403 2.22 -8.00 -31.74
C THR A 403 0.72 -7.80 -32.03
N GLY A 404 0.22 -6.57 -32.09
CA GLY A 404 -1.18 -6.23 -32.32
C GLY A 404 -1.46 -5.73 -33.74
N LYS A 405 -2.66 -6.00 -34.28
CA LYS A 405 -3.06 -5.50 -35.62
C LYS A 405 -3.12 -3.98 -35.67
N TYR A 406 -3.68 -3.36 -34.65
CA TYR A 406 -3.81 -1.91 -34.57
C TYR A 406 -2.45 -1.22 -34.50
N GLU A 407 -1.57 -1.68 -33.65
CA GLU A 407 -0.25 -1.09 -33.48
C GLU A 407 0.63 -1.27 -34.72
N ARG A 408 0.55 -2.40 -35.42
CA ARG A 408 1.20 -2.57 -36.75
C ARG A 408 0.74 -1.52 -37.75
N ALA A 409 -0.56 -1.22 -37.76
CA ALA A 409 -1.06 -0.15 -38.64
C ALA A 409 -0.52 1.24 -38.26
N LEU A 410 -0.40 1.54 -36.97
CA LEU A 410 0.26 2.77 -36.47
C LEU A 410 1.74 2.80 -36.85
N GLY A 411 2.46 1.68 -36.74
CA GLY A 411 3.86 1.54 -37.15
C GLY A 411 4.04 1.82 -38.63
N ALA A 412 3.24 1.20 -39.49
CA ALA A 412 3.27 1.47 -40.93
C ALA A 412 2.98 2.93 -41.29
N ASN A 413 2.03 3.57 -40.57
CA ASN A 413 1.77 5.01 -40.77
C ASN A 413 2.93 5.88 -40.28
N LYS A 414 3.54 5.52 -39.16
CA LYS A 414 4.76 6.21 -38.66
C LYS A 414 5.89 6.15 -39.67
N GLU A 415 6.18 4.96 -40.22
CA GLU A 415 7.20 4.82 -41.27
C GLU A 415 6.92 5.66 -42.50
N ARG A 416 5.63 5.75 -42.94
CA ARG A 416 5.23 6.62 -44.01
C ARG A 416 5.56 8.09 -43.72
N ILE A 417 5.23 8.56 -42.53
CA ILE A 417 5.52 9.92 -42.06
C ILE A 417 7.04 10.17 -41.98
N ASP A 418 7.79 9.22 -41.43
CA ASP A 418 9.24 9.33 -41.33
C ASP A 418 9.94 9.41 -42.72
N LYS A 419 9.38 8.73 -43.74
CA LYS A 419 9.83 8.87 -45.14
C LYS A 419 9.53 10.24 -45.73
N LEU A 420 8.37 10.85 -45.43
CA LEU A 420 8.04 12.20 -45.86
C LEU A 420 8.92 13.26 -45.17
N SER A 421 9.44 12.96 -43.99
CA SER A 421 10.25 13.89 -43.19
C SER A 421 11.74 13.93 -43.64
N ARG A 422 12.20 12.90 -44.35
CA ARG A 422 13.54 12.86 -44.96
C ARG A 422 13.58 13.73 -46.19
#